data_9d692f92324dfab2da705cd5b9faf5c4
#
_entry.id   9d692f92324dfab2da705cd5b9faf5c4
#
_cell.length_a   1.000
_cell.length_b   1.000
_cell.length_c   1.000
_cell.angle_alpha   90.00
_cell.angle_beta   90.00
_cell.angle_gamma   90.00
#
_symmetry.space_group_name_H-M   'P 1'
#
loop_
_entity.id
_entity.type
_entity.pdbx_description
1 polymer ?
#
loop_
_entity_poly.entity_id
_entity_poly.type
_entity_poly.pdbx_seq_one_letter_code
_entity_poly.pdbx_strand_id
1 'polypeptide(L)'
;MTLQERLFNDMKEALKARQAGKQRLSVIRLARAALKYRAIAKGADLTEQDVLDVLSREVRMRRDDILEYSRVNRMDVVADLEAEIAILEEYLPRQLSSEEIQDLARRAIASAGATDARQIGSVMGVLMPQVKGRADGRAVQEIVRSLLAPSGH
;
A
#
# COMPACT_ATOMS: atom_id res chain seq x y z
N MET A 1 10.49 10.83 16.48
CA MET A 1 10.42 11.48 15.16
C MET A 1 9.15 11.02 14.45
N THR A 2 8.35 11.98 13.97
CA THR A 2 7.15 11.67 13.20
C THR A 2 7.51 11.23 11.78
N LEU A 3 6.56 10.58 11.10
CA LEU A 3 6.76 10.23 9.68
C LEU A 3 6.99 11.46 8.81
N GLN A 4 6.30 12.56 9.09
CA GLN A 4 6.49 13.79 8.33
C GLN A 4 7.88 14.39 8.54
N GLU A 5 8.38 14.36 9.76
CA GLU A 5 9.75 14.80 10.07
C GLU A 5 10.78 13.90 9.39
N ARG A 6 10.55 12.60 9.38
CA ARG A 6 11.42 11.63 8.72
C ARG A 6 11.44 11.87 7.21
N LEU A 7 10.28 12.07 6.58
CA LEU A 7 10.19 12.40 5.16
C LEU A 7 10.96 13.68 4.84
N PHE A 8 10.81 14.70 5.67
CA PHE A 8 11.52 15.96 5.46
C PHE A 8 13.04 15.79 5.55
N ASN A 9 13.51 15.06 6.55
CA ASN A 9 14.95 14.81 6.73
C ASN A 9 15.51 13.99 5.57
N ASP A 10 14.79 12.96 5.14
CA ASP A 10 15.19 12.10 4.03
C ASP A 10 15.20 12.87 2.72
N MET A 11 14.27 13.82 2.56
CA MET A 11 14.27 14.72 1.40
C MET A 11 15.57 15.55 1.34
N LYS A 12 16.00 16.09 2.47
CA LYS A 12 17.24 16.86 2.52
C LYS A 12 18.47 16.00 2.19
N GLU A 13 18.50 14.78 2.71
CA GLU A 13 19.59 13.85 2.42
C GLU A 13 19.62 13.44 0.95
N ALA A 14 18.44 13.19 0.36
CA ALA A 14 18.33 12.86 -1.06
C ALA A 14 18.81 14.04 -1.93
N LEU A 15 18.47 15.26 -1.53
CA LEU A 15 18.92 16.47 -2.24
C LEU A 15 20.46 16.60 -2.19
N LYS A 16 21.07 16.34 -1.04
CA LYS A 16 22.52 16.36 -0.88
C LYS A 16 23.23 15.30 -1.72
N ALA A 17 22.57 14.14 -1.91
CA ALA A 17 23.13 13.04 -2.72
C ALA A 17 23.11 13.33 -4.22
N ARG A 18 22.51 14.42 -4.65
CA ARG A 18 22.44 14.88 -6.05
C ARG A 18 21.90 13.77 -6.96
N GLN A 19 22.65 13.34 -7.94
CA GLN A 19 22.18 12.34 -8.91
C GLN A 19 21.79 11.01 -8.25
N ALA A 20 22.54 10.57 -7.25
CA ALA A 20 22.24 9.31 -6.54
C ALA A 20 20.92 9.37 -5.77
N GLY A 21 20.49 10.56 -5.35
CA GLY A 21 19.24 10.77 -4.62
C GLY A 21 18.06 11.23 -5.47
N LYS A 22 18.23 11.34 -6.78
CA LYS A 22 17.23 11.97 -7.66
C LYS A 22 15.86 11.29 -7.60
N GLN A 23 15.83 9.97 -7.70
CA GLN A 23 14.58 9.22 -7.67
C GLN A 23 13.90 9.32 -6.31
N ARG A 24 14.67 9.13 -5.24
CA ARG A 24 14.15 9.25 -3.87
C ARG A 24 13.59 10.65 -3.60
N LEU A 25 14.31 11.67 -4.04
CA LEU A 25 13.87 13.05 -3.89
C LEU A 25 12.53 13.29 -4.58
N SER A 26 12.37 12.80 -5.81
CA SER A 26 11.14 12.94 -6.58
C SER A 26 9.95 12.26 -5.86
N VAL A 27 10.15 11.03 -5.40
CA VAL A 27 9.10 10.26 -4.69
C VAL A 27 8.71 10.97 -3.40
N ILE A 28 9.67 11.41 -2.61
CA ILE A 28 9.40 12.09 -1.34
C ILE A 28 8.67 13.41 -1.57
N ARG A 29 9.06 14.17 -2.58
CA ARG A 29 8.38 15.44 -2.91
C ARG A 29 6.92 15.23 -3.29
N LEU A 30 6.64 14.21 -4.09
CA LEU A 30 5.25 13.85 -4.44
C LEU A 30 4.45 13.41 -3.23
N ALA A 31 5.04 12.59 -2.38
CA ALA A 31 4.40 12.15 -1.14
C ALA A 31 4.08 13.34 -0.22
N ARG A 32 5.03 14.26 -0.05
CA ARG A 32 4.81 15.45 0.77
C ARG A 32 3.74 16.38 0.18
N ALA A 33 3.68 16.49 -1.14
CA ALA A 33 2.60 17.23 -1.80
C ALA A 33 1.24 16.60 -1.53
N ALA A 34 1.13 15.28 -1.62
CA ALA A 34 -0.11 14.54 -1.31
C ALA A 34 -0.52 14.77 0.14
N LEU A 35 0.42 14.76 1.07
CA LEU A 35 0.15 15.03 2.49
C LEU A 35 -0.37 16.45 2.69
N LYS A 36 0.20 17.42 1.99
CA LYS A 36 -0.25 18.81 2.06
C LYS A 36 -1.70 18.95 1.58
N TYR A 37 -2.03 18.34 0.46
CA TYR A 37 -3.40 18.35 -0.06
C TYR A 37 -4.38 17.70 0.93
N ARG A 38 -3.97 16.61 1.55
CA ARG A 38 -4.80 15.91 2.54
C ARG A 38 -5.04 16.79 3.77
N ALA A 39 -4.02 17.48 4.25
CA ALA A 39 -4.15 18.39 5.40
C ALA A 39 -5.11 19.55 5.08
N ILE A 40 -5.02 20.12 3.89
CA ILE A 40 -5.92 21.19 3.44
C ILE A 40 -7.35 20.67 3.39
N ALA A 41 -7.58 19.50 2.81
CA ALA A 41 -8.91 18.90 2.72
C ALA A 41 -9.48 18.58 4.10
N LYS A 42 -8.65 18.13 5.03
CA LYS A 42 -9.06 17.84 6.40
C LYS A 42 -9.34 19.11 7.20
N GLY A 43 -8.65 20.20 6.88
CA GLY A 43 -8.73 21.47 7.63
C GLY A 43 -8.04 21.42 8.98
N ALA A 44 -7.10 20.52 9.18
CA ALA A 44 -6.38 20.30 10.42
C ALA A 44 -5.07 19.55 10.16
N ASP A 45 -4.21 19.48 11.17
CA ASP A 45 -2.98 18.71 11.10
C ASP A 45 -3.28 17.24 10.92
N LEU A 46 -2.39 16.53 10.22
CA LEU A 46 -2.53 15.10 9.98
C LEU A 46 -2.03 14.30 11.18
N THR A 47 -2.78 13.26 11.54
CA THR A 47 -2.30 12.26 12.49
C THR A 47 -1.33 11.33 11.80
N GLU A 48 -0.57 10.53 12.57
CA GLU A 48 0.30 9.49 11.98
C GLU A 48 -0.51 8.51 11.13
N GLN A 49 -1.73 8.17 11.55
CA GLN A 49 -2.60 7.29 10.76
C GLN A 49 -3.00 7.95 9.43
N ASP A 50 -3.30 9.23 9.44
CA ASP A 50 -3.59 9.98 8.21
C ASP A 50 -2.40 9.91 7.25
N VAL A 51 -1.19 10.07 7.77
CA VAL A 51 0.04 10.00 6.97
C VAL A 51 0.20 8.61 6.35
N LEU A 52 0.02 7.56 7.14
CA LEU A 52 0.08 6.19 6.65
C LEU A 52 -0.96 5.93 5.56
N ASP A 53 -2.18 6.43 5.74
CA ASP A 53 -3.25 6.27 4.75
C ASP A 53 -2.89 6.93 3.42
N VAL A 54 -2.31 8.13 3.47
CA VAL A 54 -1.88 8.85 2.25
C VAL A 54 -0.76 8.07 1.55
N LEU A 55 0.25 7.62 2.30
CA LEU A 55 1.37 6.87 1.72
C LEU A 55 0.92 5.53 1.13
N SER A 56 -0.02 4.85 1.81
CA SER A 56 -0.60 3.61 1.29
C SER A 56 -1.35 3.84 -0.01
N ARG A 57 -2.06 4.95 -0.12
CA ARG A 57 -2.75 5.33 -1.36
C ARG A 57 -1.76 5.62 -2.49
N GLU A 58 -0.64 6.27 -2.19
CA GLU A 58 0.42 6.52 -3.17
C GLU A 58 0.99 5.21 -3.71
N VAL A 59 1.16 4.22 -2.85
CA VAL A 59 1.60 2.88 -3.27
C VAL A 59 0.54 2.23 -4.16
N ARG A 60 -0.72 2.26 -3.75
CA ARG A 60 -1.82 1.65 -4.50
C ARG A 60 -1.97 2.26 -5.89
N MET A 61 -1.87 3.57 -6.01
CA MET A 61 -1.95 4.25 -7.30
C MET A 61 -0.85 3.77 -8.25
N ARG A 62 0.36 3.58 -7.74
CA ARG A 62 1.47 3.06 -8.54
C ARG A 62 1.26 1.60 -8.94
N ARG A 63 0.67 0.80 -8.07
CA ARG A 63 0.32 -0.59 -8.42
C ARG A 63 -0.72 -0.64 -9.54
N ASP A 64 -1.71 0.25 -9.51
CA ASP A 64 -2.69 0.37 -10.58
C ASP A 64 -2.02 0.76 -11.91
N ASP A 65 -1.10 1.72 -11.85
CA ASP A 65 -0.34 2.14 -13.03
C ASP A 65 0.52 0.99 -13.59
N ILE A 66 1.12 0.18 -12.71
CA ILE A 66 1.90 -0.99 -13.14
C ILE A 66 1.03 -1.94 -13.98
N LEU A 67 -0.22 -2.17 -13.57
CA LEU A 67 -1.13 -3.02 -14.35
C LEU A 67 -1.34 -2.47 -15.76
N GLU A 68 -1.57 -1.15 -15.88
CA GLU A 68 -1.80 -0.52 -17.17
C GLU A 68 -0.54 -0.55 -18.07
N TYR A 69 0.62 -0.21 -17.51
CA TYR A 69 1.87 -0.23 -18.29
C TYR A 69 2.33 -1.64 -18.65
N SER A 70 2.01 -2.62 -17.82
CA SER A 70 2.29 -4.03 -18.13
C SER A 70 1.49 -4.50 -19.35
N ARG A 71 0.24 -4.05 -19.48
CA ARG A 71 -0.61 -4.41 -20.63
C ARG A 71 -0.03 -3.98 -21.96
N VAL A 72 0.69 -2.85 -21.97
CA VAL A 72 1.31 -2.32 -23.19
C VAL A 72 2.81 -2.61 -23.26
N ASN A 73 3.26 -3.53 -22.40
CA ASN A 73 4.65 -4.01 -22.35
C ASN A 73 5.68 -2.89 -22.13
N ARG A 74 5.32 -1.86 -21.38
CA ARG A 74 6.24 -0.79 -20.99
C ARG A 74 6.93 -1.15 -19.69
N MET A 75 7.76 -2.20 -19.76
CA MET A 75 8.45 -2.74 -18.56
C MET A 75 9.50 -1.79 -17.99
N ASP A 76 9.98 -0.84 -18.77
CA ASP A 76 10.83 0.24 -18.30
C ASP A 76 10.11 1.12 -17.26
N VAL A 77 8.87 1.49 -17.54
CA VAL A 77 8.03 2.27 -16.61
C VAL A 77 7.65 1.43 -15.40
N VAL A 78 7.31 0.14 -15.61
CA VAL A 78 6.99 -0.79 -14.52
C VAL A 78 8.15 -0.87 -13.53
N ALA A 79 9.38 -1.00 -14.00
CA ALA A 79 10.56 -1.07 -13.14
C ALA A 79 10.73 0.22 -12.31
N ASP A 80 10.51 1.38 -12.91
CA ASP A 80 10.56 2.66 -12.21
C ASP A 80 9.49 2.75 -11.13
N LEU A 81 8.25 2.33 -11.44
CA LEU A 81 7.15 2.34 -10.48
C LEU A 81 7.41 1.39 -9.31
N GLU A 82 7.95 0.21 -9.59
CA GLU A 82 8.33 -0.75 -8.54
C GLU A 82 9.38 -0.17 -7.60
N ALA A 83 10.37 0.54 -8.15
CA ALA A 83 11.40 1.21 -7.34
C ALA A 83 10.79 2.32 -6.48
N GLU A 84 9.83 3.08 -7.01
CA GLU A 84 9.12 4.11 -6.26
C GLU A 84 8.30 3.51 -5.12
N ILE A 85 7.63 2.40 -5.35
CA ILE A 85 6.89 1.66 -4.32
C ILE A 85 7.83 1.23 -3.20
N ALA A 86 9.00 0.70 -3.55
CA ALA A 86 9.99 0.26 -2.56
C ALA A 86 10.40 1.43 -1.64
N ILE A 87 10.57 2.62 -2.20
CA ILE A 87 10.90 3.82 -1.42
C ILE A 87 9.76 4.16 -0.44
N LEU A 88 8.52 4.17 -0.92
CA LEU A 88 7.36 4.50 -0.09
C LEU A 88 7.15 3.45 1.02
N GLU A 89 7.37 2.18 0.72
CA GLU A 89 7.19 1.10 1.70
C GLU A 89 8.18 1.18 2.86
N GLU A 90 9.29 1.90 2.72
CA GLU A 90 10.22 2.15 3.84
C GLU A 90 9.56 2.93 4.98
N TYR A 91 8.49 3.67 4.69
CA TYR A 91 7.75 4.48 5.66
C TYR A 91 6.51 3.79 6.20
N LEU A 92 6.11 2.68 5.59
CA LEU A 92 4.94 1.92 6.00
C LEU A 92 5.33 0.83 7.02
N PRO A 93 4.36 0.31 7.79
CA PRO A 93 4.60 -0.88 8.61
C PRO A 93 5.12 -2.02 7.73
N ARG A 94 5.77 -3.02 8.37
CA ARG A 94 6.28 -4.18 7.64
C ARG A 94 5.18 -4.79 6.78
N GLN A 95 5.44 -4.90 5.51
CA GLN A 95 4.48 -5.47 4.57
C GLN A 95 4.35 -6.97 4.80
N LEU A 96 3.13 -7.47 4.69
CA LEU A 96 2.84 -8.89 4.86
C LEU A 96 3.21 -9.68 3.62
N SER A 97 3.75 -10.88 3.81
CA SER A 97 3.96 -11.82 2.71
C SER A 97 2.62 -12.43 2.29
N SER A 98 2.57 -13.02 1.10
CA SER A 98 1.40 -13.73 0.61
C SER A 98 0.97 -14.84 1.59
N GLU A 99 1.92 -15.57 2.16
CA GLU A 99 1.66 -16.64 3.13
C GLU A 99 1.04 -16.08 4.41
N GLU A 100 1.56 -14.97 4.92
CA GLU A 100 1.02 -14.30 6.10
C GLU A 100 -0.41 -13.83 5.85
N ILE A 101 -0.69 -13.29 4.67
CA ILE A 101 -2.04 -12.86 4.29
C ILE A 101 -2.97 -14.05 4.23
N GLN A 102 -2.52 -15.17 3.65
CA GLN A 102 -3.32 -16.40 3.58
C GLN A 102 -3.69 -16.91 4.98
N ASP A 103 -2.74 -16.91 5.91
CA ASP A 103 -2.99 -17.36 7.28
C ASP A 103 -4.01 -16.46 7.98
N LEU A 104 -3.86 -15.15 7.86
CA LEU A 104 -4.80 -14.19 8.41
C LEU A 104 -6.18 -14.32 7.76
N ALA A 105 -6.23 -14.57 6.45
CA ALA A 105 -7.47 -14.76 5.72
C ALA A 105 -8.20 -16.02 6.19
N ARG A 106 -7.50 -17.13 6.39
CA ARG A 106 -8.10 -18.35 6.90
C ARG A 106 -8.73 -18.15 8.28
N ARG A 107 -8.03 -17.42 9.15
CA ARG A 107 -8.55 -17.10 10.49
C ARG A 107 -9.77 -16.18 10.41
N ALA A 108 -9.76 -15.21 9.50
CA ALA A 108 -10.90 -14.32 9.30
C ALA A 108 -12.12 -15.07 8.75
N ILE A 109 -11.91 -16.02 7.83
CA ILE A 109 -12.96 -16.87 7.28
C ILE A 109 -13.59 -17.69 8.40
N ALA A 110 -12.78 -18.33 9.24
CA ALA A 110 -13.25 -19.11 10.37
C ALA A 110 -14.01 -18.24 11.37
N SER A 111 -13.48 -17.07 11.69
CA SER A 111 -14.10 -16.12 12.62
C SER A 111 -15.44 -15.60 12.11
N ALA A 112 -15.56 -15.34 10.82
CA ALA A 112 -16.81 -14.88 10.20
C ALA A 112 -17.80 -16.01 9.93
N GLY A 113 -17.39 -17.26 10.06
CA GLY A 113 -18.23 -18.42 9.73
C GLY A 113 -18.56 -18.51 8.25
N ALA A 114 -17.70 -17.98 7.39
CA ALA A 114 -17.94 -17.94 5.95
C ALA A 114 -17.69 -19.29 5.30
N THR A 115 -18.53 -19.65 4.34
CA THR A 115 -18.46 -20.93 3.64
C THR A 115 -18.37 -20.78 2.13
N ASP A 116 -18.69 -19.62 1.57
CA ASP A 116 -18.61 -19.38 0.13
C ASP A 116 -18.31 -17.91 -0.20
N ALA A 117 -18.08 -17.66 -1.48
CA ALA A 117 -17.64 -16.34 -1.97
C ALA A 117 -18.66 -15.21 -1.78
N ARG A 118 -19.95 -15.54 -1.55
CA ARG A 118 -20.97 -14.51 -1.29
C ARG A 118 -20.76 -13.82 0.06
N GLN A 119 -19.99 -14.43 0.92
CA GLN A 119 -19.71 -13.95 2.27
C GLN A 119 -18.39 -13.16 2.35
N ILE A 120 -17.81 -12.82 1.20
CA ILE A 120 -16.52 -12.12 1.14
C ILE A 120 -16.56 -10.79 1.92
N GLY A 121 -17.68 -10.08 1.88
CA GLY A 121 -17.84 -8.82 2.61
C GLY A 121 -17.65 -8.99 4.12
N SER A 122 -18.23 -10.04 4.69
CA SER A 122 -18.10 -10.36 6.12
C SER A 122 -16.64 -10.67 6.48
N VAL A 123 -15.97 -11.44 5.63
CA VAL A 123 -14.56 -11.80 5.85
C VAL A 123 -13.66 -10.56 5.77
N MET A 124 -13.88 -9.73 4.75
CA MET A 124 -13.09 -8.50 4.58
C MET A 124 -13.30 -7.53 5.74
N GLY A 125 -14.49 -7.47 6.30
CA GLY A 125 -14.77 -6.65 7.49
C GLY A 125 -13.93 -7.05 8.71
N VAL A 126 -13.67 -8.34 8.88
CA VAL A 126 -12.82 -8.86 9.95
C VAL A 126 -11.34 -8.68 9.62
N LEU A 127 -10.97 -8.92 8.37
CA LEU A 127 -9.57 -9.00 7.94
C LEU A 127 -8.93 -7.64 7.72
N MET A 128 -9.64 -6.69 7.10
CA MET A 128 -9.04 -5.41 6.70
C MET A 128 -8.40 -4.62 7.84
N PRO A 129 -8.99 -4.55 9.05
CA PRO A 129 -8.32 -3.87 10.16
C PRO A 129 -6.96 -4.46 10.51
N GLN A 130 -6.75 -5.75 10.25
CA GLN A 130 -5.51 -6.45 10.56
C GLN A 130 -4.42 -6.23 9.51
N VAL A 131 -4.80 -5.92 8.27
CA VAL A 131 -3.86 -5.82 7.13
C VAL A 131 -3.72 -4.40 6.60
N LYS A 132 -4.51 -3.46 7.07
CA LYS A 132 -4.52 -2.08 6.58
C LYS A 132 -3.13 -1.46 6.70
N GLY A 133 -2.64 -0.90 5.58
CA GLY A 133 -1.31 -0.33 5.51
C GLY A 133 -0.17 -1.35 5.44
N ARG A 134 -0.47 -2.65 5.52
CA ARG A 134 0.52 -3.74 5.50
C ARG A 134 0.38 -4.65 4.30
N ALA A 135 -0.68 -4.50 3.53
CA ALA A 135 -0.94 -5.30 2.33
C ALA A 135 -1.84 -4.52 1.39
N ASP A 136 -1.72 -4.83 0.09
CA ASP A 136 -2.61 -4.28 -0.92
C ASP A 136 -4.01 -4.89 -0.78
N GLY A 137 -5.04 -4.04 -0.63
CA GLY A 137 -6.42 -4.50 -0.44
C GLY A 137 -6.93 -5.40 -1.56
N ARG A 138 -6.51 -5.12 -2.81
CA ARG A 138 -6.90 -5.95 -3.96
C ARG A 138 -6.29 -7.34 -3.87
N ALA A 139 -5.02 -7.43 -3.51
CA ALA A 139 -4.34 -8.73 -3.33
C ALA A 139 -4.98 -9.53 -2.19
N VAL A 140 -5.32 -8.86 -1.09
CA VAL A 140 -6.03 -9.48 0.03
C VAL A 140 -7.38 -10.04 -0.41
N GLN A 141 -8.15 -9.25 -1.15
CA GLN A 141 -9.46 -9.67 -1.65
C GLN A 141 -9.35 -10.88 -2.57
N GLU A 142 -8.36 -10.92 -3.46
CA GLU A 142 -8.13 -12.06 -4.35
C GLU A 142 -7.78 -13.33 -3.56
N ILE A 143 -6.96 -13.21 -2.53
CA ILE A 143 -6.61 -14.33 -1.67
C ILE A 143 -7.86 -14.86 -0.95
N VAL A 144 -8.67 -13.99 -0.38
CA VAL A 144 -9.91 -14.39 0.30
C VAL A 144 -10.87 -15.08 -0.67
N ARG A 145 -11.04 -14.50 -1.85
CA ARG A 145 -11.90 -15.07 -2.89
C ARG A 145 -11.44 -16.48 -3.27
N SER A 146 -10.14 -16.66 -3.45
CA SER A 146 -9.55 -17.95 -3.78
C SER A 146 -9.79 -18.97 -2.68
N LEU A 147 -9.66 -18.57 -1.42
CA LEU A 147 -9.88 -19.48 -0.28
C LEU A 147 -11.35 -19.83 -0.08
N LEU A 148 -12.27 -18.96 -0.48
CA LEU A 148 -13.71 -19.20 -0.39
C LEU A 148 -14.27 -19.93 -1.61
N ALA A 149 -13.50 -20.04 -2.70
CA ALA A 149 -13.95 -20.73 -3.89
C ALA A 149 -14.17 -22.22 -3.59
N PRO A 150 -15.23 -22.83 -4.15
CA PRO A 150 -15.45 -24.26 -3.95
C PRO A 150 -14.27 -25.07 -4.47
N SER A 151 -13.82 -26.05 -3.67
CA SER A 151 -12.78 -26.97 -4.09
C SER A 151 -13.30 -27.91 -5.18
N GLY A 152 -12.47 -28.23 -6.16
CA GLY A 152 -12.84 -29.13 -7.25
C GLY A 152 -13.39 -28.46 -8.49
N HIS A 153 -13.27 -27.13 -8.57
CA HIS A 153 -13.66 -26.35 -9.77
C HIS A 153 -12.46 -25.81 -10.51
#